data_2367fb862ef17d4c384aedc6dd8afc16
#
_entry.id   2367fb862ef17d4c384aedc6dd8afc16
#
_cell.length_a   1.000
_cell.length_b   1.000
_cell.length_c   1.000
_cell.angle_alpha   90.00
_cell.angle_beta   90.00
_cell.angle_gamma   90.00
#
_symmetry.space_group_name_H-M   'P 1'
#
loop_
_entity.id
_entity.type
_entity.pdbx_description
1 polymer ?
#
loop_
_entity_poly.entity_id
_entity_poly.type
_entity_poly.pdbx_seq_one_letter_code
_entity_poly.pdbx_strand_id
1 'polypeptide(L)'
;LKEFHKKEPNIAAFAIGQTFFATGNYDFPIGNQYPFAVKTTDTGSPKIINQYADKDMINNLKVLHQWYKDGLIPTDAATSTTPYDLNTNTWFMRQETQGPMDYGDTILTQAAGKPLVSRPLTEPLKTTSQAQMANYVVANTSKNKEKSVELLGLLNSNPELLNGLVYGEEGKQYEKVGDDRVKLLKDYTPTTHLSAWNTGNNLIIWPEESVTEEMVKERDKSIEEAKDSPILGFTFVNDKVKTEITNVATVMNRYAASLNTGTVDPEETLPKLMDDLKTAGWDKVQKEMQTQLDEYIQSQK
;
A
#
# COMPACT_ATOMS: atom_id res chain seq x y z
N LEU A 1 -21.58 -10.33 -0.70
CA LEU A 1 -21.01 -10.96 0.49
C LEU A 1 -22.04 -11.78 1.27
N LYS A 2 -23.20 -11.24 1.63
CA LYS A 2 -24.22 -11.95 2.43
C LYS A 2 -24.71 -13.26 1.80
N GLU A 3 -24.95 -13.28 0.48
CA GLU A 3 -25.35 -14.50 -0.23
C GLU A 3 -24.23 -15.55 -0.27
N PHE A 4 -22.99 -15.10 -0.44
CA PHE A 4 -21.84 -15.98 -0.39
C PHE A 4 -21.69 -16.60 1.01
N HIS A 5 -21.70 -15.79 2.05
CA HIS A 5 -21.54 -16.24 3.44
C HIS A 5 -22.63 -17.24 3.86
N LYS A 6 -23.87 -17.10 3.37
CA LYS A 6 -24.92 -18.10 3.60
C LYS A 6 -24.62 -19.47 3.01
N LYS A 7 -23.93 -19.51 1.86
CA LYS A 7 -23.58 -20.76 1.16
C LYS A 7 -22.29 -21.38 1.70
N GLU A 8 -21.33 -20.54 2.07
CA GLU A 8 -19.99 -20.93 2.48
C GLU A 8 -19.61 -20.22 3.82
N PRO A 9 -20.27 -20.61 4.94
CA PRO A 9 -20.10 -19.92 6.22
C PRO A 9 -18.71 -20.08 6.84
N ASN A 10 -17.93 -21.06 6.38
CA ASN A 10 -16.58 -21.35 6.88
C ASN A 10 -15.47 -20.62 6.10
N ILE A 11 -15.84 -19.90 5.03
CA ILE A 11 -14.90 -19.10 4.24
C ILE A 11 -15.08 -17.63 4.61
N ALA A 12 -13.99 -16.90 4.85
CA ALA A 12 -14.06 -15.49 5.17
C ALA A 12 -14.69 -14.71 4.01
N ALA A 13 -15.86 -14.15 4.20
CA ALA A 13 -16.55 -13.38 3.17
C ALA A 13 -15.78 -12.11 2.83
N PHE A 14 -15.28 -11.40 3.84
CA PHE A 14 -14.28 -10.35 3.71
C PHE A 14 -13.09 -10.66 4.61
N ALA A 15 -11.99 -11.08 4.01
CA ALA A 15 -10.79 -11.52 4.69
C ALA A 15 -9.92 -10.33 5.07
N ILE A 16 -9.96 -9.95 6.34
CA ILE A 16 -9.13 -8.91 6.93
C ILE A 16 -8.61 -9.36 8.30
N GLY A 17 -7.50 -8.80 8.74
CA GLY A 17 -6.87 -9.04 10.01
C GLY A 17 -6.41 -7.76 10.69
N GLN A 18 -5.64 -7.87 11.77
CA GLN A 18 -5.23 -6.73 12.61
C GLN A 18 -4.44 -5.64 11.89
N THR A 19 -3.84 -5.93 10.74
CA THR A 19 -3.08 -4.97 9.92
C THR A 19 -3.91 -4.28 8.85
N PHE A 20 -5.21 -4.58 8.78
CA PHE A 20 -6.10 -3.93 7.83
C PHE A 20 -6.37 -2.47 8.21
N PHE A 21 -6.37 -1.59 7.23
CA PHE A 21 -6.77 -0.19 7.34
C PHE A 21 -7.90 0.11 6.36
N ALA A 22 -8.95 0.73 6.86
CA ALA A 22 -10.06 1.19 6.05
C ALA A 22 -9.57 2.21 5.01
N THR A 23 -9.91 1.99 3.74
CA THR A 23 -9.48 2.85 2.64
C THR A 23 -10.31 4.13 2.59
N GLY A 24 -9.66 5.24 2.25
CA GLY A 24 -10.27 6.54 1.99
C GLY A 24 -9.44 7.34 0.99
N ASN A 25 -9.96 8.47 0.56
CA ASN A 25 -9.28 9.38 -0.36
C ASN A 25 -8.29 10.29 0.39
N TYR A 26 -7.25 9.66 0.96
CA TYR A 26 -6.23 10.33 1.78
C TYR A 26 -4.82 10.03 1.29
N ASP A 27 -3.92 10.99 1.49
CA ASP A 27 -2.48 10.77 1.57
C ASP A 27 -1.98 11.04 3.00
N PHE A 28 -0.93 10.34 3.40
CA PHE A 28 -0.48 10.27 4.79
C PHE A 28 0.96 10.76 4.94
N PRO A 29 1.19 11.91 5.57
CA PRO A 29 2.54 12.47 5.74
C PRO A 29 3.53 11.57 6.49
N ILE A 30 3.04 10.71 7.39
CA ILE A 30 3.86 9.79 8.21
C ILE A 30 3.30 8.36 8.26
N GLY A 31 2.40 8.01 7.34
CA GLY A 31 1.80 6.67 7.22
C GLY A 31 0.40 6.56 7.78
N ASN A 32 -0.35 5.60 7.26
CA ASN A 32 -1.77 5.39 7.55
C ASN A 32 -2.07 4.81 8.95
N GLN A 33 -1.04 4.31 9.65
CA GLN A 33 -1.14 3.87 11.05
C GLN A 33 -1.30 5.04 12.04
N TYR A 34 -1.05 6.27 11.59
CA TYR A 34 -1.28 7.50 12.35
C TYR A 34 -2.60 8.15 11.97
N PRO A 35 -3.15 9.05 12.80
CA PRO A 35 -4.40 9.74 12.47
C PRO A 35 -4.24 10.89 11.48
N PHE A 36 -2.99 11.30 11.14
CA PHE A 36 -2.70 12.46 10.30
C PHE A 36 -2.87 12.13 8.82
N ALA A 37 -3.75 12.86 8.15
CA ALA A 37 -4.04 12.66 6.74
C ALA A 37 -4.28 14.00 6.03
N VAL A 38 -4.17 13.99 4.70
CA VAL A 38 -4.61 15.06 3.80
C VAL A 38 -5.58 14.47 2.79
N LYS A 39 -6.70 15.12 2.52
CA LYS A 39 -7.61 14.67 1.47
C LYS A 39 -6.96 14.83 0.09
N THR A 40 -6.99 13.79 -0.72
CA THR A 40 -6.39 13.80 -2.08
C THR A 40 -7.13 14.76 -3.02
N THR A 41 -8.34 15.19 -2.65
CA THR A 41 -9.13 16.18 -3.37
C THR A 41 -8.80 17.64 -2.99
N ASP A 42 -8.02 17.86 -1.94
CA ASP A 42 -7.68 19.20 -1.43
C ASP A 42 -6.43 19.76 -2.11
N THR A 43 -6.55 20.10 -3.40
CA THR A 43 -5.42 20.53 -4.24
C THR A 43 -5.04 22.00 -4.07
N GLY A 44 -5.91 22.83 -3.49
CA GLY A 44 -5.68 24.28 -3.40
C GLY A 44 -4.94 24.74 -2.13
N SER A 45 -5.32 24.16 -1.00
CA SER A 45 -4.72 24.49 0.31
C SER A 45 -4.84 23.27 1.23
N PRO A 46 -4.00 22.27 1.02
CA PRO A 46 -4.11 20.99 1.74
C PRO A 46 -3.99 21.18 3.24
N LYS A 47 -4.86 20.50 3.99
CA LYS A 47 -4.93 20.57 5.45
C LYS A 47 -4.63 19.22 6.07
N ILE A 48 -3.80 19.26 7.11
CA ILE A 48 -3.58 18.12 7.98
C ILE A 48 -4.82 17.92 8.84
N ILE A 49 -5.53 16.84 8.60
CA ILE A 49 -6.74 16.44 9.33
C ILE A 49 -6.52 15.17 10.14
N ASN A 50 -7.44 14.89 11.07
CA ASN A 50 -7.55 13.57 11.68
C ASN A 50 -8.47 12.71 10.81
N GLN A 51 -7.94 11.63 10.18
CA GLN A 51 -8.75 10.75 9.33
C GLN A 51 -9.95 10.16 10.07
N TYR A 52 -9.82 9.87 11.37
CA TYR A 52 -10.90 9.29 12.19
C TYR A 52 -11.97 10.30 12.62
N ALA A 53 -11.74 11.60 12.41
CA ALA A 53 -12.74 12.65 12.57
C ALA A 53 -13.41 13.02 11.22
N ASP A 54 -12.92 12.50 10.11
CA ASP A 54 -13.49 12.77 8.80
C ASP A 54 -14.76 11.95 8.55
N LYS A 55 -15.78 12.60 7.97
CA LYS A 55 -17.08 12.00 7.74
C LYS A 55 -17.03 10.75 6.87
N ASP A 56 -16.18 10.76 5.85
CA ASP A 56 -16.10 9.64 4.90
C ASP A 56 -15.49 8.41 5.60
N MET A 57 -14.44 8.61 6.39
CA MET A 57 -13.84 7.55 7.21
C MET A 57 -14.84 7.01 8.24
N ILE A 58 -15.54 7.89 8.96
CA ILE A 58 -16.56 7.47 9.95
C ILE A 58 -17.63 6.60 9.29
N ASN A 59 -18.09 6.98 8.09
CA ASN A 59 -19.05 6.17 7.34
C ASN A 59 -18.47 4.80 6.95
N ASN A 60 -17.23 4.73 6.51
CA ASN A 60 -16.56 3.47 6.17
C ASN A 60 -16.44 2.56 7.40
N LEU A 61 -16.06 3.11 8.55
CA LEU A 61 -15.98 2.36 9.81
C LEU A 61 -17.35 1.83 10.26
N LYS A 62 -18.44 2.59 10.07
CA LYS A 62 -19.79 2.13 10.34
C LYS A 62 -20.20 0.96 9.42
N VAL A 63 -19.82 1.02 8.15
CA VAL A 63 -20.07 -0.08 7.20
C VAL A 63 -19.29 -1.33 7.63
N LEU A 64 -18.03 -1.20 7.99
CA LEU A 64 -17.20 -2.31 8.47
C LEU A 64 -17.79 -2.91 9.76
N HIS A 65 -18.23 -2.08 10.71
CA HIS A 65 -18.90 -2.56 11.92
C HIS A 65 -20.19 -3.32 11.62
N GLN A 66 -21.00 -2.83 10.67
CA GLN A 66 -22.18 -3.55 10.24
C GLN A 66 -21.83 -4.89 9.58
N TRP A 67 -20.77 -4.94 8.75
CA TRP A 67 -20.30 -6.19 8.14
C TRP A 67 -19.78 -7.19 9.18
N TYR A 68 -19.11 -6.71 10.21
CA TYR A 68 -18.70 -7.53 11.34
C TYR A 68 -19.92 -8.13 12.07
N LYS A 69 -20.93 -7.30 12.39
CA LYS A 69 -22.18 -7.76 13.02
C LYS A 69 -22.97 -8.75 12.16
N ASP A 70 -22.88 -8.61 10.84
CA ASP A 70 -23.50 -9.52 9.87
C ASP A 70 -22.69 -10.84 9.69
N GLY A 71 -21.55 -11.02 10.39
CA GLY A 71 -20.69 -12.20 10.28
C GLY A 71 -19.84 -12.26 9.00
N LEU A 72 -19.75 -11.17 8.25
CA LEU A 72 -19.00 -11.13 6.97
C LEU A 72 -17.49 -10.96 7.17
N ILE A 73 -17.10 -10.44 8.34
CA ILE A 73 -15.72 -10.25 8.78
C ILE A 73 -15.43 -11.29 9.88
N PRO A 74 -14.26 -11.95 9.88
CA PRO A 74 -13.88 -12.90 10.92
C PRO A 74 -13.99 -12.32 12.33
N THR A 75 -14.49 -13.10 13.28
CA THR A 75 -14.74 -12.63 14.66
C THR A 75 -13.48 -12.21 15.40
N ASP A 76 -12.32 -12.77 15.04
CA ASP A 76 -11.01 -12.49 15.59
C ASP A 76 -10.21 -11.45 14.78
N ALA A 77 -10.80 -10.77 13.80
CA ALA A 77 -10.11 -9.91 12.85
C ALA A 77 -9.21 -8.84 13.51
N ALA A 78 -9.61 -8.28 14.68
CA ALA A 78 -8.80 -7.26 15.37
C ALA A 78 -7.49 -7.81 15.95
N THR A 79 -7.35 -9.12 16.11
CA THR A 79 -6.18 -9.78 16.71
C THR A 79 -5.55 -10.81 15.78
N SER A 80 -6.23 -11.16 14.69
CA SER A 80 -5.79 -12.20 13.77
C SER A 80 -4.59 -11.74 12.92
N THR A 81 -3.61 -12.62 12.84
CA THR A 81 -2.47 -12.53 11.93
C THR A 81 -2.57 -13.56 10.80
N THR A 82 -3.74 -14.19 10.62
CA THR A 82 -3.97 -15.19 9.58
C THR A 82 -3.63 -14.63 8.21
N PRO A 83 -2.68 -15.21 7.48
CA PRO A 83 -2.42 -14.84 6.11
C PRO A 83 -3.52 -15.42 5.23
N TYR A 84 -4.27 -14.55 4.57
CA TYR A 84 -5.22 -14.98 3.55
C TYR A 84 -4.51 -14.97 2.20
N ASP A 85 -3.61 -15.95 1.97
CA ASP A 85 -2.79 -16.00 0.76
C ASP A 85 -3.66 -16.11 -0.51
N LEU A 86 -3.22 -15.46 -1.59
CA LEU A 86 -3.98 -15.38 -2.85
C LEU A 86 -4.37 -16.75 -3.40
N ASN A 87 -3.48 -17.74 -3.31
CA ASN A 87 -3.66 -19.09 -3.84
C ASN A 87 -4.48 -20.03 -2.93
N THR A 88 -5.05 -19.54 -1.83
CA THR A 88 -5.90 -20.34 -0.93
C THR A 88 -7.39 -20.17 -1.24
N ASN A 89 -8.21 -21.11 -0.76
CA ASN A 89 -9.67 -21.02 -0.82
C ASN A 89 -10.29 -20.62 0.53
N THR A 90 -9.55 -19.87 1.36
CA THR A 90 -9.98 -19.46 2.71
C THR A 90 -10.71 -18.12 2.72
N TRP A 91 -10.79 -17.46 1.59
CA TRP A 91 -11.38 -16.13 1.44
C TRP A 91 -12.20 -16.00 0.15
N PHE A 92 -13.16 -15.07 0.17
CA PHE A 92 -13.96 -14.69 -1.00
C PHE A 92 -13.57 -13.29 -1.50
N MET A 93 -13.49 -12.31 -0.60
CA MET A 93 -13.05 -10.96 -0.91
C MET A 93 -11.92 -10.56 0.04
N ARG A 94 -10.94 -9.85 -0.48
CA ARG A 94 -9.85 -9.23 0.28
C ARG A 94 -9.47 -7.89 -0.32
N GLN A 95 -8.80 -7.05 0.44
CA GLN A 95 -8.15 -5.85 -0.08
C GLN A 95 -6.75 -6.20 -0.56
N GLU A 96 -6.37 -5.61 -1.69
CA GLU A 96 -5.03 -5.77 -2.26
C GLU A 96 -4.51 -4.41 -2.73
N THR A 97 -3.18 -4.27 -2.80
CA THR A 97 -2.53 -3.13 -3.44
C THR A 97 -2.19 -3.53 -4.86
N GLN A 98 -2.70 -2.78 -5.82
CA GLN A 98 -2.38 -2.93 -7.23
C GLN A 98 -1.73 -1.65 -7.77
N GLY A 99 -0.76 -1.84 -8.65
CA GLY A 99 -0.12 -0.78 -9.40
C GLY A 99 -0.21 -1.02 -10.91
N PRO A 100 0.27 -0.07 -11.73
CA PRO A 100 0.25 -0.22 -13.19
C PRO A 100 0.98 -1.47 -13.70
N MET A 101 2.01 -1.91 -12.97
CA MET A 101 2.80 -3.10 -13.33
C MET A 101 2.10 -4.44 -13.05
N ASP A 102 0.94 -4.42 -12.42
CA ASP A 102 0.12 -5.62 -12.23
C ASP A 102 -0.74 -5.95 -13.46
N TYR A 103 -0.75 -5.06 -14.46
CA TYR A 103 -1.50 -5.22 -15.72
C TYR A 103 -2.97 -5.59 -15.46
N GLY A 104 -3.65 -4.79 -14.67
CA GLY A 104 -5.01 -5.09 -14.18
C GLY A 104 -5.00 -6.28 -13.23
N ASP A 105 -5.87 -7.26 -13.46
CA ASP A 105 -5.96 -8.45 -12.62
C ASP A 105 -4.97 -9.56 -13.02
N THR A 106 -4.10 -9.34 -14.01
CA THR A 106 -3.29 -10.40 -14.63
C THR A 106 -2.32 -11.03 -13.63
N ILE A 107 -1.49 -10.24 -12.97
CA ILE A 107 -0.47 -10.75 -12.04
C ILE A 107 -1.13 -11.38 -10.80
N LEU A 108 -2.19 -10.77 -10.27
CA LEU A 108 -2.91 -11.33 -9.12
C LEU A 108 -3.63 -12.65 -9.48
N THR A 109 -4.21 -12.75 -10.69
CA THR A 109 -4.84 -13.98 -11.18
C THR A 109 -3.81 -15.10 -11.33
N GLN A 110 -2.63 -14.80 -11.87
CA GLN A 110 -1.52 -15.77 -11.96
C GLN A 110 -1.06 -16.23 -10.57
N ALA A 111 -0.83 -15.29 -9.65
CA ALA A 111 -0.42 -15.60 -8.29
C ALA A 111 -1.47 -16.40 -7.51
N ALA A 112 -2.75 -16.15 -7.77
CA ALA A 112 -3.86 -16.87 -7.15
C ALA A 112 -4.08 -18.28 -7.74
N GLY A 113 -3.65 -18.53 -8.99
CA GLY A 113 -3.95 -19.75 -9.74
C GLY A 113 -5.45 -19.94 -10.03
N LYS A 114 -6.25 -18.86 -9.94
CA LYS A 114 -7.70 -18.82 -10.17
C LYS A 114 -8.13 -17.44 -10.65
N PRO A 115 -9.21 -17.32 -11.46
CA PRO A 115 -9.69 -16.03 -11.92
C PRO A 115 -10.04 -15.11 -10.75
N LEU A 116 -9.51 -13.90 -10.79
CA LEU A 116 -9.84 -12.81 -9.86
C LEU A 116 -10.51 -11.67 -10.62
N VAL A 117 -11.31 -10.90 -9.92
CA VAL A 117 -11.92 -9.66 -10.39
C VAL A 117 -11.72 -8.60 -9.34
N SER A 118 -11.06 -7.50 -9.68
CA SER A 118 -10.85 -6.37 -8.79
C SER A 118 -11.81 -5.21 -9.08
N ARG A 119 -11.93 -4.33 -8.09
CA ARG A 119 -12.58 -3.04 -8.18
C ARG A 119 -11.71 -2.01 -7.49
N PRO A 120 -11.30 -0.93 -8.17
CA PRO A 120 -10.52 0.12 -7.54
C PRO A 120 -11.33 0.80 -6.42
N LEU A 121 -10.69 1.02 -5.28
CA LEU A 121 -11.22 1.77 -4.15
C LEU A 121 -10.68 3.21 -4.14
N THR A 122 -9.59 3.45 -4.84
CA THR A 122 -8.92 4.75 -4.95
C THR A 122 -8.63 5.06 -6.41
N GLU A 123 -8.52 6.34 -6.74
CA GLU A 123 -7.98 6.76 -8.03
C GLU A 123 -6.46 6.58 -8.08
N PRO A 124 -5.85 6.37 -9.26
CA PRO A 124 -4.40 6.39 -9.41
C PRO A 124 -3.81 7.72 -8.92
N LEU A 125 -2.90 7.62 -7.96
CA LEU A 125 -2.30 8.78 -7.29
C LEU A 125 -0.80 8.57 -7.15
N LYS A 126 0.00 9.60 -7.44
CA LYS A 126 1.43 9.63 -7.15
C LYS A 126 1.62 10.23 -5.76
N THR A 127 2.25 9.48 -4.86
CA THR A 127 2.53 9.94 -3.48
C THR A 127 4.01 9.88 -3.16
N THR A 128 4.45 10.66 -2.19
CA THR A 128 5.84 10.62 -1.69
C THR A 128 6.20 9.25 -1.13
N SER A 129 5.27 8.60 -0.42
CA SER A 129 5.48 7.28 0.16
C SER A 129 5.70 6.19 -0.88
N GLN A 130 5.07 6.28 -2.06
CA GLN A 130 5.32 5.33 -3.15
C GLN A 130 6.73 5.45 -3.71
N ALA A 131 7.24 6.67 -3.89
CA ALA A 131 8.62 6.89 -4.33
C ALA A 131 9.66 6.41 -3.30
N GLN A 132 9.27 6.29 -2.03
CA GLN A 132 10.12 5.86 -0.91
C GLN A 132 9.79 4.45 -0.41
N MET A 133 8.98 3.68 -1.14
CA MET A 133 8.48 2.37 -0.71
C MET A 133 9.60 1.34 -0.56
N ALA A 134 10.60 1.38 -1.43
CA ALA A 134 11.77 0.52 -1.38
C ALA A 134 13.04 1.36 -1.48
N ASN A 135 13.92 1.25 -0.48
CA ASN A 135 15.14 2.04 -0.40
C ASN A 135 16.34 1.15 -0.21
N TYR A 136 17.39 1.40 -0.98
CA TYR A 136 18.72 0.88 -0.71
C TYR A 136 19.52 1.89 0.11
N VAL A 137 20.29 1.39 1.06
CA VAL A 137 21.23 2.20 1.83
C VAL A 137 22.64 1.63 1.73
N VAL A 138 23.62 2.51 1.60
CA VAL A 138 25.03 2.12 1.67
C VAL A 138 25.53 2.39 3.09
N ALA A 139 25.90 1.34 3.82
CA ALA A 139 26.39 1.46 5.19
C ALA A 139 27.59 2.40 5.27
N ASN A 140 27.63 3.27 6.28
CA ASN A 140 28.75 4.19 6.46
C ASN A 140 30.09 3.47 6.67
N THR A 141 30.04 2.27 7.23
CA THR A 141 31.21 1.37 7.45
C THR A 141 31.66 0.63 6.20
N SER A 142 30.94 0.69 5.09
CA SER A 142 31.33 0.05 3.83
C SER A 142 32.67 0.58 3.33
N LYS A 143 33.57 -0.31 2.97
CA LYS A 143 34.85 -0.01 2.34
C LYS A 143 34.77 0.14 0.81
N ASN A 144 33.60 -0.22 0.23
CA ASN A 144 33.39 -0.25 -1.22
C ASN A 144 32.13 0.59 -1.61
N LYS A 145 32.00 1.81 -1.07
CA LYS A 145 30.81 2.66 -1.27
C LYS A 145 30.55 2.97 -2.75
N GLU A 146 31.61 3.28 -3.50
CA GLU A 146 31.51 3.55 -4.94
C GLU A 146 31.00 2.33 -5.71
N LYS A 147 31.51 1.13 -5.43
CA LYS A 147 31.01 -0.11 -6.04
C LYS A 147 29.56 -0.43 -5.65
N SER A 148 29.17 -0.10 -4.44
CA SER A 148 27.77 -0.25 -4.02
C SER A 148 26.84 0.66 -4.83
N VAL A 149 27.23 1.93 -5.04
CA VAL A 149 26.45 2.87 -5.85
C VAL A 149 26.45 2.47 -7.34
N GLU A 150 27.58 1.97 -7.87
CA GLU A 150 27.67 1.44 -9.22
C GLU A 150 26.69 0.26 -9.44
N LEU A 151 26.63 -0.69 -8.48
CA LEU A 151 25.66 -1.80 -8.53
C LEU A 151 24.21 -1.29 -8.51
N LEU A 152 23.88 -0.34 -7.64
CA LEU A 152 22.55 0.26 -7.58
C LEU A 152 22.20 0.97 -8.92
N GLY A 153 23.17 1.63 -9.54
CA GLY A 153 23.00 2.20 -10.88
C GLY A 153 22.67 1.12 -11.92
N LEU A 154 23.40 0.00 -11.90
CA LEU A 154 23.17 -1.12 -12.82
C LEU A 154 21.78 -1.77 -12.64
N LEU A 155 21.30 -1.94 -11.40
CA LEU A 155 19.95 -2.47 -11.12
C LEU A 155 18.85 -1.59 -11.70
N ASN A 156 19.11 -0.31 -11.95
CA ASN A 156 18.16 0.63 -12.50
C ASN A 156 18.33 0.94 -14.00
N SER A 157 19.43 0.45 -14.63
CA SER A 157 19.74 0.80 -16.01
C SER A 157 20.16 -0.39 -16.89
N ASN A 158 20.42 -1.57 -16.32
CA ASN A 158 20.86 -2.74 -17.07
C ASN A 158 19.75 -3.82 -17.07
N PRO A 159 18.99 -3.98 -18.18
CA PRO A 159 17.93 -4.98 -18.25
C PRO A 159 18.44 -6.41 -18.05
N GLU A 160 19.57 -6.79 -18.64
CA GLU A 160 20.10 -8.15 -18.53
C GLU A 160 20.38 -8.53 -17.07
N LEU A 161 20.99 -7.62 -16.31
CA LEU A 161 21.27 -7.84 -14.89
C LEU A 161 19.98 -7.99 -14.09
N LEU A 162 19.06 -7.04 -14.26
CA LEU A 162 17.83 -7.03 -13.45
C LEU A 162 16.93 -8.22 -13.79
N ASN A 163 16.74 -8.54 -15.07
CA ASN A 163 15.94 -9.67 -15.49
C ASN A 163 16.56 -11.01 -15.08
N GLY A 164 17.88 -11.13 -15.12
CA GLY A 164 18.59 -12.31 -14.58
C GLY A 164 18.36 -12.52 -13.09
N LEU A 165 18.30 -11.44 -12.28
CA LEU A 165 18.02 -11.53 -10.84
C LEU A 165 16.52 -11.87 -10.56
N VAL A 166 15.63 -11.43 -11.42
CA VAL A 166 14.17 -11.65 -11.28
C VAL A 166 13.74 -12.99 -11.86
N TYR A 167 14.25 -13.39 -13.01
CA TYR A 167 13.81 -14.59 -13.73
C TYR A 167 14.78 -15.77 -13.65
N GLY A 168 16.04 -15.52 -13.29
CA GLY A 168 17.06 -16.55 -13.16
C GLY A 168 17.91 -16.73 -14.41
N GLU A 169 18.21 -18.00 -14.77
CA GLU A 169 19.09 -18.35 -15.89
C GLU A 169 18.28 -18.66 -17.15
N GLU A 170 18.59 -17.98 -18.23
CA GLU A 170 18.00 -18.22 -19.55
C GLU A 170 18.21 -19.69 -20.00
N GLY A 171 17.17 -20.28 -20.54
CA GLY A 171 17.16 -21.70 -20.95
C GLY A 171 16.89 -22.70 -19.81
N LYS A 172 16.82 -22.24 -18.54
CA LYS A 172 16.46 -23.07 -17.38
C LYS A 172 15.17 -22.59 -16.70
N GLN A 173 15.15 -21.36 -16.21
CA GLN A 173 13.99 -20.78 -15.52
C GLN A 173 13.13 -19.93 -16.46
N TYR A 174 13.72 -19.34 -17.48
CA TYR A 174 12.98 -18.58 -18.50
C TYR A 174 13.64 -18.75 -19.89
N GLU A 175 12.91 -18.40 -20.91
CA GLU A 175 13.40 -18.18 -22.26
C GLU A 175 12.96 -16.81 -22.78
N LYS A 176 13.80 -16.15 -23.58
CA LYS A 176 13.44 -14.90 -24.27
C LYS A 176 12.44 -15.18 -25.37
N VAL A 177 11.43 -14.32 -25.49
CA VAL A 177 10.44 -14.31 -26.56
C VAL A 177 10.54 -12.97 -27.30
N GLY A 178 11.17 -12.99 -28.48
CA GLY A 178 11.56 -11.74 -29.16
C GLY A 178 12.68 -11.01 -28.39
N ASP A 179 12.67 -9.67 -28.46
CA ASP A 179 13.74 -8.84 -27.91
C ASP A 179 13.45 -8.36 -26.46
N ASP A 180 12.19 -8.33 -26.05
CA ASP A 180 11.74 -7.62 -24.85
C ASP A 180 10.75 -8.38 -23.98
N ARG A 181 10.55 -9.70 -24.19
CA ARG A 181 9.62 -10.52 -23.44
C ARG A 181 10.26 -11.79 -22.92
N VAL A 182 9.61 -12.41 -21.93
CA VAL A 182 10.02 -13.70 -21.37
C VAL A 182 8.85 -14.66 -21.31
N LYS A 183 9.20 -15.93 -21.41
CA LYS A 183 8.31 -17.05 -21.06
C LYS A 183 8.94 -17.80 -19.91
N LEU A 184 8.20 -17.96 -18.83
CA LEU A 184 8.64 -18.71 -17.67
C LEU A 184 8.63 -20.20 -17.97
N LEU A 185 9.68 -20.89 -17.56
CA LEU A 185 9.81 -22.34 -17.71
C LEU A 185 9.45 -23.05 -16.40
N LYS A 186 9.29 -24.39 -16.48
CA LYS A 186 8.86 -25.22 -15.34
C LYS A 186 9.76 -25.14 -14.10
N ASP A 187 11.01 -24.78 -14.28
CA ASP A 187 12.00 -24.69 -13.20
C ASP A 187 12.02 -23.29 -12.53
N TYR A 188 11.20 -22.34 -13.01
CA TYR A 188 11.02 -21.05 -12.37
C TYR A 188 10.21 -21.20 -11.09
N THR A 189 10.70 -20.60 -10.02
CA THR A 189 10.01 -20.57 -8.71
C THR A 189 10.08 -19.15 -8.14
N PRO A 190 8.95 -18.42 -8.05
CA PRO A 190 8.93 -17.02 -7.63
C PRO A 190 9.60 -16.77 -6.27
N THR A 191 9.49 -17.73 -5.36
CA THR A 191 10.03 -17.60 -3.99
C THR A 191 11.56 -17.71 -3.89
N THR A 192 12.23 -18.09 -4.97
CA THR A 192 13.70 -18.22 -5.01
C THR A 192 14.39 -17.10 -5.80
N HIS A 193 13.61 -16.15 -6.34
CA HIS A 193 14.10 -15.04 -7.13
C HIS A 193 13.74 -13.70 -6.48
N LEU A 194 14.41 -12.62 -6.92
CA LEU A 194 14.11 -11.28 -6.43
C LEU A 194 12.84 -10.74 -7.09
N SER A 195 12.06 -9.97 -6.34
CA SER A 195 10.90 -9.25 -6.89
C SER A 195 11.35 -7.95 -7.54
N ALA A 196 10.95 -7.71 -8.78
CA ALA A 196 11.35 -6.52 -9.52
C ALA A 196 11.02 -5.21 -8.81
N TRP A 197 9.82 -5.12 -8.20
CA TRP A 197 9.28 -3.90 -7.59
C TRP A 197 10.13 -3.33 -6.43
N ASN A 198 10.93 -4.16 -5.77
CA ASN A 198 11.79 -3.74 -4.66
C ASN A 198 13.30 -3.93 -4.94
N THR A 199 13.66 -4.32 -6.17
CA THR A 199 15.05 -4.62 -6.53
C THR A 199 15.63 -3.56 -7.45
N GLY A 200 14.87 -3.04 -8.41
CA GLY A 200 15.36 -2.09 -9.39
C GLY A 200 14.25 -1.38 -10.16
N ASN A 201 14.58 -0.88 -11.34
CA ASN A 201 13.62 -0.17 -12.19
C ASN A 201 12.66 -1.13 -12.89
N ASN A 202 11.40 -1.18 -12.45
CA ASN A 202 10.38 -2.04 -13.06
C ASN A 202 10.14 -1.76 -14.56
N LEU A 203 10.47 -0.58 -15.06
CA LEU A 203 10.25 -0.24 -16.48
C LEU A 203 11.22 -0.95 -17.43
N ILE A 204 12.32 -1.53 -16.92
CA ILE A 204 13.26 -2.31 -17.73
C ILE A 204 13.11 -3.83 -17.54
N ILE A 205 12.09 -4.27 -16.80
CA ILE A 205 11.71 -5.68 -16.72
C ILE A 205 11.01 -6.08 -18.01
N TRP A 206 11.42 -7.19 -18.57
CA TRP A 206 10.74 -7.82 -19.71
C TRP A 206 9.42 -8.43 -19.24
N PRO A 207 8.28 -7.96 -19.78
CA PRO A 207 6.99 -8.57 -19.43
C PRO A 207 6.94 -10.05 -19.86
N GLU A 208 6.13 -10.83 -19.15
CA GLU A 208 5.82 -12.19 -19.59
C GLU A 208 5.07 -12.18 -20.93
N GLU A 209 5.18 -13.28 -21.72
CA GLU A 209 4.51 -13.42 -23.03
C GLU A 209 3.00 -13.25 -22.97
N SER A 210 2.39 -13.48 -21.81
CA SER A 210 0.94 -13.28 -21.55
C SER A 210 0.54 -11.80 -21.50
N VAL A 211 1.49 -10.88 -21.30
CA VAL A 211 1.24 -9.44 -21.24
C VAL A 211 1.20 -8.89 -22.67
N THR A 212 0.03 -8.44 -23.12
CA THR A 212 -0.17 -7.91 -24.47
C THR A 212 0.38 -6.50 -24.65
N GLU A 213 0.55 -6.06 -25.89
CA GLU A 213 0.93 -4.67 -26.20
C GLU A 213 -0.12 -3.66 -25.70
N GLU A 214 -1.41 -4.04 -25.74
CA GLU A 214 -2.48 -3.23 -25.16
C GLU A 214 -2.27 -3.01 -23.66
N MET A 215 -1.97 -4.07 -22.91
CA MET A 215 -1.72 -3.99 -21.46
C MET A 215 -0.53 -3.09 -21.14
N VAL A 216 0.53 -3.14 -21.96
CA VAL A 216 1.70 -2.24 -21.81
C VAL A 216 1.29 -0.79 -22.03
N LYS A 217 0.51 -0.51 -23.08
CA LYS A 217 0.00 0.85 -23.37
C LYS A 217 -0.94 1.35 -22.27
N GLU A 218 -1.80 0.50 -21.73
CA GLU A 218 -2.68 0.85 -20.62
C GLU A 218 -1.88 1.15 -19.34
N ARG A 219 -0.83 0.37 -19.05
CA ARG A 219 0.12 0.64 -17.97
C ARG A 219 0.74 2.03 -18.11
N ASP A 220 1.31 2.33 -19.29
CA ASP A 220 1.99 3.60 -19.53
C ASP A 220 1.02 4.78 -19.42
N LYS A 221 -0.17 4.64 -19.99
CA LYS A 221 -1.26 5.61 -19.84
C LYS A 221 -1.67 5.80 -18.38
N SER A 222 -1.81 4.73 -17.61
CA SER A 222 -2.16 4.82 -16.18
C SER A 222 -1.09 5.55 -15.36
N ILE A 223 0.19 5.37 -15.70
CA ILE A 223 1.31 6.09 -15.08
C ILE A 223 1.26 7.59 -15.44
N GLU A 224 1.01 7.91 -16.72
CA GLU A 224 0.95 9.28 -17.20
C GLU A 224 -0.23 10.05 -16.60
N GLU A 225 -1.43 9.43 -16.58
CA GLU A 225 -2.67 10.06 -16.13
C GLU A 225 -2.84 10.07 -14.60
N ALA A 226 -1.98 9.36 -13.84
CA ALA A 226 -2.05 9.37 -12.39
C ALA A 226 -1.87 10.77 -11.82
N LYS A 227 -2.80 11.17 -10.93
CA LYS A 227 -2.80 12.50 -10.31
C LYS A 227 -1.68 12.63 -9.29
N ASP A 228 -1.14 13.82 -9.16
CA ASP A 228 -0.22 14.12 -8.06
C ASP A 228 -1.00 14.33 -6.76
N SER A 229 -0.49 13.76 -5.67
CA SER A 229 -1.00 14.08 -4.33
C SER A 229 -0.82 15.56 -4.01
N PRO A 230 -1.76 16.20 -3.30
CA PRO A 230 -1.60 17.58 -2.83
C PRO A 230 -0.34 17.82 -1.98
N ILE A 231 0.26 16.75 -1.46
CA ILE A 231 1.48 16.78 -0.64
C ILE A 231 2.64 16.01 -1.27
N LEU A 232 2.61 15.77 -2.57
CA LEU A 232 3.70 15.09 -3.27
C LEU A 232 5.03 15.83 -3.06
N GLY A 233 6.05 15.11 -2.60
CA GLY A 233 7.38 15.65 -2.27
C GLY A 233 7.52 16.19 -0.84
N PHE A 234 6.42 16.39 -0.12
CA PHE A 234 6.47 16.82 1.28
C PHE A 234 7.05 15.72 2.17
N THR A 235 8.00 16.11 3.04
CA THR A 235 8.58 15.23 4.05
C THR A 235 8.52 15.93 5.40
N PHE A 236 7.82 15.31 6.35
CA PHE A 236 7.68 15.85 7.70
C PHE A 236 8.92 15.59 8.56
N VAL A 237 9.48 16.63 9.16
CA VAL A 237 10.58 16.55 10.13
C VAL A 237 10.01 16.60 11.55
N ASN A 238 10.16 15.51 12.30
CA ASN A 238 9.46 15.32 13.57
C ASN A 238 10.24 15.78 14.81
N ASP A 239 11.41 16.41 14.67
CA ASP A 239 12.33 16.70 15.77
C ASP A 239 11.69 17.45 16.94
N LYS A 240 10.79 18.38 16.69
CA LYS A 240 10.11 19.19 17.71
C LYS A 240 8.96 18.48 18.43
N VAL A 241 8.50 17.33 17.90
CA VAL A 241 7.26 16.65 18.37
C VAL A 241 7.42 15.13 18.49
N LYS A 242 8.65 14.63 18.62
CA LYS A 242 8.95 13.19 18.72
C LYS A 242 8.19 12.48 19.84
N THR A 243 8.12 13.13 20.99
CA THR A 243 7.43 12.57 22.17
C THR A 243 5.93 12.45 21.91
N GLU A 244 5.31 13.47 21.37
CA GLU A 244 3.88 13.49 21.06
C GLU A 244 3.53 12.46 19.97
N ILE A 245 4.37 12.31 18.93
CA ILE A 245 4.19 11.27 17.91
C ILE A 245 4.22 9.87 18.54
N THR A 246 5.16 9.60 19.45
CA THR A 246 5.23 8.32 20.16
C THR A 246 3.97 8.08 21.02
N ASN A 247 3.49 9.11 21.70
CA ASN A 247 2.27 9.02 22.49
C ASN A 247 1.04 8.77 21.59
N VAL A 248 0.93 9.49 20.46
CA VAL A 248 -0.13 9.29 19.47
C VAL A 248 -0.08 7.86 18.90
N ALA A 249 1.11 7.35 18.56
CA ALA A 249 1.27 5.95 18.10
C ALA A 249 0.77 4.96 19.15
N THR A 250 1.07 5.20 20.45
CA THR A 250 0.60 4.36 21.56
C THR A 250 -0.93 4.37 21.67
N VAL A 251 -1.56 5.52 21.47
CA VAL A 251 -3.02 5.62 21.40
C VAL A 251 -3.56 4.84 20.22
N MET A 252 -3.02 5.06 19.01
CA MET A 252 -3.48 4.38 17.80
C MET A 252 -3.37 2.85 17.91
N ASN A 253 -2.30 2.32 18.50
CA ASN A 253 -2.13 0.88 18.70
C ASN A 253 -3.24 0.24 19.55
N ARG A 254 -3.93 1.01 20.39
CA ARG A 254 -5.07 0.50 21.19
C ARG A 254 -6.39 0.46 20.40
N TYR A 255 -6.55 1.32 19.41
CA TYR A 255 -7.83 1.54 18.75
C TYR A 255 -7.86 1.10 17.29
N ALA A 256 -6.74 1.22 16.56
CA ALA A 256 -6.74 1.13 15.11
C ALA A 256 -7.25 -0.24 14.61
N ALA A 257 -6.73 -1.33 15.14
CA ALA A 257 -7.12 -2.66 14.68
C ALA A 257 -8.62 -2.91 14.88
N SER A 258 -9.17 -2.61 16.05
CA SER A 258 -10.59 -2.85 16.35
C SER A 258 -11.54 -1.94 15.56
N LEU A 259 -11.17 -0.67 15.34
CA LEU A 259 -11.95 0.24 14.50
C LEU A 259 -11.93 -0.18 13.03
N ASN A 260 -10.74 -0.41 12.48
CA ASN A 260 -10.58 -0.73 11.06
C ASN A 260 -11.17 -2.10 10.69
N THR A 261 -11.20 -3.05 11.60
CA THR A 261 -11.84 -4.35 11.37
C THR A 261 -13.34 -4.38 11.71
N GLY A 262 -13.87 -3.26 12.23
CA GLY A 262 -15.29 -3.15 12.59
C GLY A 262 -15.70 -3.93 13.85
N THR A 263 -14.73 -4.48 14.61
CA THR A 263 -15.04 -5.28 15.82
C THR A 263 -15.60 -4.47 16.97
N VAL A 264 -15.47 -3.15 16.92
CA VAL A 264 -16.07 -2.22 17.89
C VAL A 264 -17.00 -1.23 17.20
N ASP A 265 -17.98 -0.71 17.96
CA ASP A 265 -18.87 0.34 17.48
C ASP A 265 -18.11 1.67 17.35
N PRO A 266 -18.01 2.26 16.14
CA PRO A 266 -17.33 3.52 15.95
C PRO A 266 -18.04 4.70 16.66
N GLU A 267 -19.36 4.65 16.88
CA GLU A 267 -20.10 5.73 17.55
C GLU A 267 -19.71 5.80 19.04
N GLU A 268 -19.43 4.65 19.66
CA GLU A 268 -19.00 4.58 21.06
C GLU A 268 -17.47 4.77 21.22
N THR A 269 -16.70 4.39 20.21
CA THR A 269 -15.23 4.29 20.31
C THR A 269 -14.53 5.57 19.86
N LEU A 270 -15.02 6.21 18.80
CA LEU A 270 -14.37 7.43 18.25
C LEU A 270 -14.30 8.60 19.24
N PRO A 271 -15.33 8.89 20.06
CA PRO A 271 -15.18 9.94 21.09
C PRO A 271 -14.02 9.68 22.05
N LYS A 272 -13.84 8.44 22.50
CA LYS A 272 -12.76 8.05 23.41
C LYS A 272 -11.39 8.18 22.72
N LEU A 273 -11.30 7.75 21.45
CA LEU A 273 -10.10 7.94 20.65
C LEU A 273 -9.72 9.42 20.53
N MET A 274 -10.69 10.30 20.24
CA MET A 274 -10.45 11.74 20.13
C MET A 274 -9.91 12.35 21.43
N ASP A 275 -10.49 12.00 22.57
CA ASP A 275 -10.05 12.48 23.87
C ASP A 275 -8.62 12.00 24.21
N ASP A 276 -8.34 10.72 23.94
CA ASP A 276 -7.01 10.14 24.14
C ASP A 276 -5.96 10.74 23.19
N LEU A 277 -6.28 10.97 21.93
CA LEU A 277 -5.39 11.64 20.97
C LEU A 277 -5.09 13.08 21.38
N LYS A 278 -6.09 13.81 21.86
CA LYS A 278 -5.88 15.18 22.36
C LYS A 278 -4.94 15.19 23.57
N THR A 279 -5.13 14.24 24.50
CA THR A 279 -4.25 14.08 25.66
C THR A 279 -2.83 13.67 25.26
N ALA A 280 -2.67 12.87 24.20
CA ALA A 280 -1.39 12.45 23.65
C ALA A 280 -0.63 13.57 22.92
N GLY A 281 -1.27 14.72 22.66
CA GLY A 281 -0.64 15.87 22.01
C GLY A 281 -0.86 15.95 20.50
N TRP A 282 -1.93 15.35 19.99
CA TRP A 282 -2.29 15.39 18.58
C TRP A 282 -2.30 16.82 18.02
N ASP A 283 -2.90 17.78 18.74
CA ASP A 283 -3.01 19.20 18.32
C ASP A 283 -1.63 19.81 18.06
N LYS A 284 -0.64 19.49 18.91
CA LYS A 284 0.72 20.01 18.77
C LYS A 284 1.42 19.45 17.53
N VAL A 285 1.27 18.14 17.28
CA VAL A 285 1.83 17.49 16.08
C VAL A 285 1.17 18.04 14.83
N GLN A 286 -0.15 18.11 14.81
CA GLN A 286 -0.93 18.62 13.68
C GLN A 286 -0.49 20.08 13.32
N LYS A 287 -0.34 20.93 14.32
CA LYS A 287 0.08 22.32 14.10
C LYS A 287 1.51 22.41 13.52
N GLU A 288 2.47 21.65 14.05
CA GLU A 288 3.83 21.62 13.52
C GLU A 288 3.85 21.08 12.09
N MET A 289 3.12 19.99 11.85
CA MET A 289 3.02 19.36 10.52
C MET A 289 2.37 20.30 9.49
N GLN A 290 1.30 21.03 9.88
CA GLN A 290 0.67 22.03 9.02
C GLN A 290 1.61 23.20 8.72
N THR A 291 2.37 23.67 9.71
CA THR A 291 3.35 24.75 9.51
C THR A 291 4.39 24.35 8.46
N GLN A 292 4.97 23.15 8.59
CA GLN A 292 5.95 22.65 7.63
C GLN A 292 5.34 22.42 6.24
N LEU A 293 4.09 21.94 6.17
CA LEU A 293 3.37 21.78 4.91
C LEU A 293 3.11 23.12 4.22
N ASP A 294 2.69 24.14 4.96
CA ASP A 294 2.45 25.48 4.43
C ASP A 294 3.76 26.10 3.90
N GLU A 295 4.87 25.93 4.61
CA GLU A 295 6.22 26.36 4.18
C GLU A 295 6.65 25.62 2.91
N TYR A 296 6.45 24.29 2.85
CA TYR A 296 6.75 23.48 1.67
C TYR A 296 5.97 23.99 0.45
N ILE A 297 4.65 24.18 0.58
CA ILE A 297 3.80 24.65 -0.53
C ILE A 297 4.24 26.05 -1.00
N GLN A 298 4.64 26.93 -0.09
CA GLN A 298 5.15 28.25 -0.46
C GLN A 298 6.46 28.17 -1.24
N SER A 299 7.33 27.21 -0.92
CA SER A 299 8.60 27.00 -1.61
C SER A 299 8.47 26.44 -3.04
N GLN A 300 7.30 25.88 -3.38
CA GLN A 300 7.00 25.33 -4.71
C GLN A 300 6.40 26.39 -5.68
N LYS A 301 6.05 27.57 -5.20
CA LYS A 301 5.52 28.71 -5.99
C LYS A 301 6.63 29.60 -6.52
#